data_482661049f274c8446eb52fd96532322
#
_entry.id   482661049f274c8446eb52fd96532322
#
_cell.length_a   1.000
_cell.length_b   1.000
_cell.length_c   1.000
_cell.angle_alpha   90.00
_cell.angle_beta   90.00
_cell.angle_gamma   90.00
#
_symmetry.space_group_name_H-M   'P 1'
#
loop_
_entity.id
_entity.type
_entity.pdbx_description
1 polymer ?
#
loop_
_entity_poly.entity_id
_entity_poly.type
_entity_poly.pdbx_seq_one_letter_code
_entity_poly.pdbx_strand_id
1 'polypeptide(L)'
;MFSSENELRDYLYENHKDDLFSLITGLKESPKYDDNEWTNINRVLQRITENKINTLIESLCDLCLLAKELTLIKSGDSTTRIDLFGNTSENGISIIELKKSKQTERQAFTELLGYSNHMCSIFPGATEANVTSILISPMESRIVRDAFVQELVFNRKNIIALIPKVVNGRISLEVYYPDESYYKWFENNILSDGSMSVVALSFPIVDGWIDSDINNVGVIPDYSKKALNTVSNAISHRLERENIHAIVYASQKWGEIARAFPFPNTIFIVGINPFSTYRTTVIDDVVSGASGEGRLHEIQHIYNQLAGDEREFWFDSLEANARGLLIRLAKEEFEKSFLVAGARVGIEYEISTPDWAGIKETMIESVFTHNLDTYTSGVIRELYQEYLQKIYKECLDNIYFSDDLPKFSYMASHHYLAIWEILKGIGLGQELSVD
;
A
#
# COMPACT_ATOMS: atom_id res chain seq x y z
N MET A 1 -14.23 -32.87 13.75
CA MET A 1 -14.56 -31.44 13.84
C MET A 1 -14.68 -31.09 15.30
N PHE A 2 -14.03 -30.05 15.79
CA PHE A 2 -14.16 -29.64 17.19
C PHE A 2 -15.59 -29.25 17.50
N SER A 3 -16.05 -29.57 18.69
CA SER A 3 -17.40 -29.24 19.13
C SER A 3 -17.54 -27.76 19.51
N SER A 4 -16.43 -27.13 19.93
CA SER A 4 -16.40 -25.73 20.37
C SER A 4 -15.05 -25.03 20.09
N GLU A 5 -15.00 -23.71 20.13
CA GLU A 5 -13.80 -22.88 20.09
C GLU A 5 -12.90 -23.24 21.29
N ASN A 6 -13.49 -23.45 22.46
CA ASN A 6 -12.78 -23.82 23.68
C ASN A 6 -12.02 -25.16 23.55
N GLU A 7 -12.64 -26.15 22.90
CA GLU A 7 -11.98 -27.45 22.68
C GLU A 7 -10.74 -27.31 21.78
N LEU A 8 -10.82 -26.52 20.73
CA LEU A 8 -9.68 -26.23 19.86
C LEU A 8 -8.60 -25.45 20.61
N ARG A 9 -8.97 -24.39 21.33
CA ARG A 9 -8.07 -23.59 22.13
C ARG A 9 -7.29 -24.44 23.15
N ASP A 10 -8.03 -25.24 23.94
CA ASP A 10 -7.44 -26.08 24.96
C ASP A 10 -6.52 -27.14 24.35
N TYR A 11 -6.92 -27.74 23.22
CA TYR A 11 -6.07 -28.67 22.49
C TYR A 11 -4.77 -28.04 22.04
N LEU A 12 -4.79 -26.85 21.42
CA LEU A 12 -3.61 -26.14 20.96
C LEU A 12 -2.69 -25.81 22.14
N TYR A 13 -3.24 -25.29 23.23
CA TYR A 13 -2.45 -24.92 24.40
C TYR A 13 -1.83 -26.10 25.13
N GLU A 14 -2.56 -27.21 25.27
CA GLU A 14 -2.10 -28.36 26.05
C GLU A 14 -1.16 -29.27 25.27
N ASN A 15 -1.33 -29.36 23.93
CA ASN A 15 -0.55 -30.31 23.13
C ASN A 15 0.47 -29.66 22.21
N HIS A 16 0.31 -28.36 21.89
CA HIS A 16 1.15 -27.64 20.92
C HIS A 16 1.63 -26.29 21.45
N LYS A 17 1.93 -26.24 22.74
CA LYS A 17 2.34 -25.01 23.41
C LYS A 17 3.61 -24.41 22.81
N ASP A 18 4.59 -25.25 22.47
CA ASP A 18 5.90 -24.85 21.99
C ASP A 18 6.16 -25.30 20.54
N ASP A 19 5.18 -25.91 19.88
CA ASP A 19 5.34 -26.46 18.52
C ASP A 19 4.10 -26.25 17.63
N LEU A 20 3.34 -25.17 17.86
CA LEU A 20 2.17 -24.84 17.04
C LEU A 20 2.49 -24.80 15.56
N PHE A 21 3.70 -24.39 15.21
CA PHE A 21 4.20 -24.37 13.84
C PHE A 21 4.10 -25.73 13.14
N SER A 22 4.25 -26.83 13.88
CA SER A 22 4.15 -28.19 13.33
C SER A 22 2.78 -28.55 12.74
N LEU A 23 1.73 -27.82 13.16
CA LEU A 23 0.36 -27.97 12.64
C LEU A 23 0.11 -27.16 11.36
N ILE A 24 0.98 -26.20 11.06
CA ILE A 24 0.77 -25.29 9.93
C ILE A 24 1.07 -26.00 8.62
N THR A 25 0.14 -25.90 7.69
CA THR A 25 0.23 -26.54 6.37
C THR A 25 -0.22 -25.57 5.28
N GLY A 26 0.06 -25.89 4.02
CA GLY A 26 -0.42 -25.12 2.89
C GLY A 26 0.41 -23.86 2.59
N LEU A 27 1.66 -23.79 3.07
CA LEU A 27 2.60 -22.77 2.65
C LEU A 27 2.80 -22.87 1.14
N LYS A 28 2.63 -21.75 0.47
CA LYS A 28 2.90 -21.63 -0.97
C LYS A 28 4.39 -21.37 -1.16
N GLU A 29 4.99 -22.07 -2.15
CA GLU A 29 6.30 -21.63 -2.62
C GLU A 29 6.19 -20.22 -3.19
N SER A 30 7.18 -19.38 -2.90
CA SER A 30 7.25 -18.05 -3.50
C SER A 30 7.14 -18.18 -5.02
N PRO A 31 6.18 -17.49 -5.65
CA PRO A 31 6.00 -17.58 -7.09
C PRO A 31 7.31 -17.23 -7.79
N LYS A 32 7.85 -18.15 -8.58
CA LYS A 32 8.98 -17.87 -9.44
C LYS A 32 8.49 -16.96 -10.56
N TYR A 33 9.28 -15.94 -10.88
CA TYR A 33 8.97 -15.11 -12.04
C TYR A 33 9.04 -15.96 -13.29
N ASP A 34 7.96 -16.05 -14.02
CA ASP A 34 8.01 -16.29 -15.46
C ASP A 34 8.33 -14.93 -16.11
N ASP A 35 9.28 -14.88 -17.03
CA ASP A 35 9.80 -13.66 -17.64
C ASP A 35 8.71 -12.77 -18.27
N ASN A 36 7.54 -13.33 -18.54
CA ASN A 36 6.41 -12.62 -19.13
C ASN A 36 5.35 -12.12 -18.10
N GLU A 37 5.34 -12.63 -16.87
CA GLU A 37 4.29 -12.33 -15.88
C GLU A 37 4.68 -11.22 -14.89
N TRP A 38 5.95 -10.89 -14.78
CA TRP A 38 6.42 -9.94 -13.80
C TRP A 38 6.02 -8.48 -14.08
N THR A 39 5.56 -8.19 -15.28
CA THR A 39 5.05 -6.87 -15.66
C THR A 39 3.61 -6.64 -15.21
N ASN A 40 2.89 -7.69 -14.81
CA ASN A 40 1.52 -7.58 -14.36
C ASN A 40 1.47 -7.21 -12.88
N ILE A 41 0.97 -6.02 -12.58
CA ILE A 41 0.88 -5.50 -11.20
C ILE A 41 0.13 -6.46 -10.28
N ASN A 42 -0.95 -7.08 -10.75
CA ASN A 42 -1.71 -8.05 -9.94
C ASN A 42 -0.83 -9.23 -9.49
N ARG A 43 0.05 -9.74 -10.35
CA ARG A 43 0.96 -10.84 -10.02
C ARG A 43 2.07 -10.40 -9.06
N VAL A 44 2.58 -9.20 -9.26
CA VAL A 44 3.58 -8.61 -8.35
C VAL A 44 2.97 -8.38 -6.97
N LEU A 45 1.78 -7.81 -6.89
CA LEU A 45 1.08 -7.58 -5.62
C LEU A 45 0.73 -8.91 -4.92
N GLN A 46 0.28 -9.92 -5.67
CA GLN A 46 0.02 -11.26 -5.14
C GLN A 46 1.28 -11.83 -4.49
N ARG A 47 2.41 -11.75 -5.18
CA ARG A 47 3.69 -12.25 -4.66
C ARG A 47 4.15 -11.51 -3.43
N ILE A 48 4.10 -10.18 -3.42
CA ILE A 48 4.44 -9.36 -2.24
C ILE A 48 3.60 -9.84 -1.05
N THR A 49 2.30 -10.01 -1.26
CA THR A 49 1.39 -10.44 -0.20
C THR A 49 1.66 -11.85 0.27
N GLU A 50 1.84 -12.80 -0.64
CA GLU A 50 2.13 -14.20 -0.30
C GLU A 50 3.49 -14.35 0.39
N ASN A 51 4.52 -13.62 -0.06
CA ASN A 51 5.82 -13.59 0.61
C ASN A 51 5.73 -13.02 2.02
N LYS A 52 4.96 -11.95 2.22
CA LYS A 52 4.72 -11.39 3.55
C LYS A 52 4.05 -12.41 4.48
N ILE A 53 3.02 -13.09 4.00
CA ILE A 53 2.35 -14.16 4.76
C ILE A 53 3.36 -15.25 5.11
N ASN A 54 4.15 -15.72 4.15
CA ASN A 54 5.15 -16.78 4.38
C ASN A 54 6.18 -16.36 5.43
N THR A 55 6.72 -15.14 5.33
CA THR A 55 7.68 -14.60 6.31
C THR A 55 7.06 -14.54 7.71
N LEU A 56 5.82 -14.08 7.82
CA LEU A 56 5.11 -14.06 9.10
C LEU A 56 4.86 -15.47 9.65
N ILE A 57 4.54 -16.43 8.80
CA ILE A 57 4.38 -17.84 9.22
C ILE A 57 5.72 -18.44 9.66
N GLU A 58 6.79 -18.18 8.90
CA GLU A 58 8.14 -18.67 9.25
C GLU A 58 8.61 -18.12 10.61
N SER A 59 8.25 -16.87 10.93
CA SER A 59 8.57 -16.30 12.25
C SER A 59 7.81 -16.95 13.42
N LEU A 60 6.83 -17.82 13.16
CA LEU A 60 6.15 -18.61 14.18
C LEU A 60 6.90 -19.91 14.53
N CYS A 61 8.05 -20.20 13.93
CA CYS A 61 8.79 -21.45 14.16
C CYS A 61 9.22 -21.63 15.63
N ASP A 62 9.37 -20.53 16.37
CA ASP A 62 9.71 -20.49 17.78
C ASP A 62 8.58 -19.94 18.67
N LEU A 63 7.33 -19.91 18.14
CA LEU A 63 6.19 -19.45 18.91
C LEU A 63 5.96 -20.30 20.15
N CYS A 64 6.02 -19.65 21.30
CA CYS A 64 5.67 -20.23 22.59
C CYS A 64 4.35 -19.63 23.10
N LEU A 65 3.34 -20.47 23.35
CA LEU A 65 2.06 -20.06 23.93
C LEU A 65 2.22 -19.88 25.44
N LEU A 66 2.08 -18.66 25.93
CA LEU A 66 2.30 -18.30 27.34
C LEU A 66 1.05 -18.41 28.19
N ALA A 67 -0.13 -18.12 27.60
CA ALA A 67 -1.40 -18.17 28.33
C ALA A 67 -2.56 -18.53 27.40
N LYS A 68 -3.60 -19.14 27.97
CA LYS A 68 -4.94 -19.26 27.40
C LYS A 68 -5.91 -18.39 28.22
N GLU A 69 -6.92 -17.82 27.57
CA GLU A 69 -7.90 -16.92 28.17
C GLU A 69 -7.27 -15.77 29.00
N LEU A 70 -6.25 -15.12 28.44
CA LEU A 70 -5.59 -14.03 29.11
C LEU A 70 -6.58 -12.85 29.27
N THR A 71 -6.96 -12.60 30.53
CA THR A 71 -7.88 -11.52 30.89
C THR A 71 -7.18 -10.17 30.80
N LEU A 72 -7.73 -9.25 30.02
CA LEU A 72 -7.27 -7.87 29.96
C LEU A 72 -8.04 -7.02 30.96
N ILE A 73 -7.29 -6.37 31.86
CA ILE A 73 -7.90 -5.48 32.87
C ILE A 73 -8.14 -4.13 32.22
N LYS A 74 -9.40 -3.87 31.84
CA LYS A 74 -9.87 -2.51 31.53
C LYS A 74 -10.78 -2.06 32.65
N SER A 75 -10.69 -0.80 33.05
CA SER A 75 -11.59 -0.23 34.06
C SER A 75 -13.04 -0.33 33.60
N GLY A 76 -13.79 -1.21 34.21
CA GLY A 76 -15.22 -1.41 33.94
C GLY A 76 -15.61 -2.56 33.01
N ASP A 77 -14.65 -3.29 32.41
CA ASP A 77 -14.95 -4.43 31.53
C ASP A 77 -14.13 -5.66 31.96
N SER A 78 -14.81 -6.60 32.64
CA SER A 78 -14.17 -7.82 33.17
C SER A 78 -14.21 -9.01 32.22
N THR A 79 -14.75 -8.85 31.00
CA THR A 79 -15.05 -9.97 30.10
C THR A 79 -14.10 -10.08 28.90
N THR A 80 -13.24 -9.09 28.69
CA THR A 80 -12.32 -9.08 27.56
C THR A 80 -11.15 -10.04 27.78
N ARG A 81 -11.05 -11.08 26.93
CA ARG A 81 -10.03 -12.14 27.04
C ARG A 81 -9.44 -12.44 25.66
N ILE A 82 -8.13 -12.63 25.63
CA ILE A 82 -7.41 -13.17 24.48
C ILE A 82 -7.48 -14.69 24.56
N ASP A 83 -7.91 -15.35 23.49
CA ASP A 83 -8.03 -16.83 23.48
C ASP A 83 -6.69 -17.50 23.75
N LEU A 84 -5.64 -17.18 22.97
CA LEU A 84 -4.27 -17.64 23.19
C LEU A 84 -3.29 -16.46 23.05
N PHE A 85 -2.36 -16.41 23.97
CA PHE A 85 -1.32 -15.39 24.02
C PHE A 85 0.04 -16.05 24.01
N GLY A 86 0.94 -15.56 23.18
CA GLY A 86 2.29 -16.10 23.03
C GLY A 86 3.30 -15.05 22.65
N ASN A 87 4.53 -15.50 22.42
CA ASN A 87 5.59 -14.66 21.90
C ASN A 87 6.49 -15.43 20.93
N THR A 88 7.14 -14.70 20.04
CA THR A 88 8.21 -15.16 19.17
C THR A 88 9.45 -14.30 19.38
N SER A 89 10.62 -14.81 19.04
CA SER A 89 11.87 -14.04 19.15
C SER A 89 11.97 -12.90 18.16
N GLU A 90 11.35 -13.03 16.99
CA GLU A 90 11.44 -12.02 15.92
C GLU A 90 10.40 -10.91 16.05
N ASN A 91 9.14 -11.29 16.27
CA ASN A 91 7.99 -10.35 16.17
C ASN A 91 7.41 -9.97 17.55
N GLY A 92 7.97 -10.48 18.64
CA GLY A 92 7.52 -10.18 19.99
C GLY A 92 6.17 -10.83 20.32
N ILE A 93 5.13 -10.03 20.56
CA ILE A 93 3.82 -10.49 21.06
C ILE A 93 3.02 -11.16 19.94
N SER A 94 2.45 -12.33 20.25
CA SER A 94 1.48 -13.03 19.39
C SER A 94 0.13 -13.11 20.06
N ILE A 95 -0.91 -12.63 19.38
CA ILE A 95 -2.30 -12.65 19.82
C ILE A 95 -3.07 -13.57 18.88
N ILE A 96 -3.66 -14.61 19.42
CA ILE A 96 -4.40 -15.61 18.64
C ILE A 96 -5.87 -15.58 19.06
N GLU A 97 -6.73 -15.41 18.07
CA GLU A 97 -8.18 -15.44 18.21
C GLU A 97 -8.75 -16.63 17.44
N LEU A 98 -9.65 -17.38 18.07
CA LEU A 98 -10.26 -18.56 17.48
C LEU A 98 -11.73 -18.32 17.19
N LYS A 99 -12.18 -18.68 15.99
CA LYS A 99 -13.59 -18.65 15.61
C LYS A 99 -13.98 -19.95 14.91
N LYS A 100 -15.10 -20.52 15.35
CA LYS A 100 -15.57 -21.82 14.84
C LYS A 100 -16.46 -21.70 13.62
N SER A 101 -17.20 -20.60 13.49
CA SER A 101 -18.25 -20.48 12.50
C SER A 101 -18.26 -19.13 11.80
N LYS A 102 -18.87 -19.09 10.63
CA LYS A 102 -19.12 -17.86 9.88
C LYS A 102 -19.82 -16.76 10.70
N GLN A 103 -20.66 -17.16 11.66
CA GLN A 103 -21.38 -16.19 12.48
C GLN A 103 -20.46 -15.50 13.50
N THR A 104 -19.53 -16.24 14.11
CA THR A 104 -18.59 -15.73 15.12
C THR A 104 -17.41 -15.01 14.49
N GLU A 105 -17.03 -15.34 13.26
CA GLU A 105 -15.92 -14.70 12.53
C GLU A 105 -16.04 -13.17 12.44
N ARG A 106 -17.26 -12.64 12.35
CA ARG A 106 -17.49 -11.20 12.18
C ARG A 106 -16.96 -10.35 13.32
N GLN A 107 -16.82 -10.90 14.52
CA GLN A 107 -16.31 -10.21 15.70
C GLN A 107 -14.79 -10.30 15.81
N ALA A 108 -14.16 -11.28 15.16
CA ALA A 108 -12.75 -11.61 15.30
C ALA A 108 -11.82 -10.40 15.09
N PHE A 109 -12.06 -9.61 14.04
CA PHE A 109 -11.23 -8.45 13.76
C PHE A 109 -11.38 -7.34 14.79
N THR A 110 -12.58 -7.13 15.30
CA THR A 110 -12.79 -6.15 16.39
C THR A 110 -12.02 -6.56 17.64
N GLU A 111 -12.00 -7.84 17.96
CA GLU A 111 -11.27 -8.40 19.09
C GLU A 111 -9.76 -8.32 18.87
N LEU A 112 -9.23 -8.82 17.73
CA LEU A 112 -7.81 -8.76 17.41
C LEU A 112 -7.26 -7.33 17.39
N LEU A 113 -7.94 -6.40 16.74
CA LEU A 113 -7.52 -5.00 16.69
C LEU A 113 -7.60 -4.35 18.06
N GLY A 114 -8.66 -4.66 18.84
CA GLY A 114 -8.80 -4.16 20.20
C GLY A 114 -7.68 -4.65 21.10
N TYR A 115 -7.29 -5.92 20.99
CA TYR A 115 -6.20 -6.51 21.77
C TYR A 115 -4.84 -5.98 21.37
N SER A 116 -4.55 -5.88 20.06
CA SER A 116 -3.32 -5.30 19.55
C SER A 116 -3.11 -3.87 20.03
N ASN A 117 -4.13 -3.03 19.88
CA ASN A 117 -4.09 -1.64 20.37
C ASN A 117 -3.91 -1.57 21.88
N HIS A 118 -4.54 -2.47 22.64
CA HIS A 118 -4.39 -2.51 24.09
C HIS A 118 -2.95 -2.88 24.48
N MET A 119 -2.34 -3.88 23.82
CA MET A 119 -0.93 -4.22 24.06
C MET A 119 0.00 -3.04 23.78
N CYS A 120 -0.16 -2.36 22.66
CA CYS A 120 0.61 -1.16 22.35
C CYS A 120 0.41 -0.03 23.39
N SER A 121 -0.77 0.06 23.99
CA SER A 121 -1.04 1.07 25.04
C SER A 121 -0.40 0.74 26.38
N ILE A 122 -0.23 -0.54 26.71
CA ILE A 122 0.42 -1.01 27.93
C ILE A 122 1.94 -0.84 27.86
N PHE A 123 2.52 -1.00 26.68
CA PHE A 123 3.95 -0.90 26.43
C PHE A 123 4.25 0.36 25.59
N PRO A 124 4.43 1.54 26.24
CA PRO A 124 4.69 2.77 25.52
C PRO A 124 5.93 2.66 24.63
N GLY A 125 5.77 2.98 23.35
CA GLY A 125 6.82 2.83 22.35
C GLY A 125 6.73 1.52 21.54
N ALA A 126 5.93 0.55 21.97
CA ALA A 126 5.57 -0.56 21.11
C ALA A 126 4.68 -0.07 19.97
N THR A 127 4.85 -0.70 18.82
CA THR A 127 4.06 -0.44 17.62
C THR A 127 3.36 -1.73 17.18
N GLU A 128 2.44 -1.62 16.26
CA GLU A 128 1.80 -2.80 15.67
C GLU A 128 2.80 -3.77 14.99
N ALA A 129 4.01 -3.31 14.67
CA ALA A 129 5.08 -4.18 14.19
C ALA A 129 5.60 -5.16 15.26
N ASN A 130 5.37 -4.86 16.54
CA ASN A 130 5.75 -5.74 17.66
C ASN A 130 4.65 -6.74 18.03
N VAL A 131 3.52 -6.72 17.30
CA VAL A 131 2.37 -7.58 17.59
C VAL A 131 1.97 -8.34 16.32
N THR A 132 1.98 -9.65 16.38
CA THR A 132 1.45 -10.52 15.32
C THR A 132 0.05 -10.96 15.72
N SER A 133 -0.94 -10.61 14.91
CA SER A 133 -2.33 -11.03 15.07
C SER A 133 -2.59 -12.30 14.26
N ILE A 134 -3.07 -13.35 14.91
CA ILE A 134 -3.33 -14.64 14.27
C ILE A 134 -4.81 -14.97 14.44
N LEU A 135 -5.51 -15.09 13.31
CA LEU A 135 -6.89 -15.52 13.26
C LEU A 135 -6.97 -16.99 12.88
N ILE A 136 -7.51 -17.84 13.74
CA ILE A 136 -7.82 -19.24 13.42
C ILE A 136 -9.31 -19.36 13.19
N SER A 137 -9.73 -19.40 11.92
CA SER A 137 -11.15 -19.42 11.56
C SER A 137 -11.38 -20.09 10.19
N PRO A 138 -12.62 -20.50 9.86
CA PRO A 138 -12.92 -21.08 8.53
C PRO A 138 -12.73 -20.12 7.36
N MET A 139 -12.65 -18.80 7.59
CA MET A 139 -12.51 -17.75 6.56
C MET A 139 -13.65 -17.77 5.51
N GLU A 140 -14.88 -18.13 5.93
CA GLU A 140 -16.03 -18.24 5.04
C GLU A 140 -16.74 -16.90 4.82
N SER A 141 -16.63 -15.98 5.79
CA SER A 141 -17.28 -14.69 5.71
C SER A 141 -16.53 -13.74 4.82
N ARG A 142 -17.18 -13.17 3.79
CA ARG A 142 -16.57 -12.18 2.92
C ARG A 142 -16.07 -10.95 3.68
N ILE A 143 -16.85 -10.42 4.61
CA ILE A 143 -16.45 -9.27 5.44
C ILE A 143 -15.14 -9.55 6.19
N VAL A 144 -14.93 -10.79 6.63
CA VAL A 144 -13.71 -11.21 7.33
C VAL A 144 -12.53 -11.26 6.37
N ARG A 145 -12.73 -11.84 5.17
CA ARG A 145 -11.69 -11.84 4.14
C ARG A 145 -11.32 -10.43 3.67
N ASP A 146 -12.31 -9.56 3.49
CA ASP A 146 -12.08 -8.16 3.12
C ASP A 146 -11.31 -7.42 4.23
N ALA A 147 -11.68 -7.62 5.49
CA ALA A 147 -10.96 -7.05 6.63
C ALA A 147 -9.52 -7.58 6.72
N PHE A 148 -9.31 -8.89 6.50
CA PHE A 148 -7.98 -9.48 6.47
C PHE A 148 -7.09 -8.83 5.40
N VAL A 149 -7.60 -8.68 4.19
CA VAL A 149 -6.87 -8.04 3.10
C VAL A 149 -6.59 -6.57 3.39
N GLN A 150 -7.57 -5.84 3.93
CA GLN A 150 -7.38 -4.44 4.33
C GLN A 150 -6.26 -4.29 5.34
N GLU A 151 -6.23 -5.13 6.38
CA GLU A 151 -5.21 -5.06 7.42
C GLU A 151 -3.83 -5.51 6.92
N LEU A 152 -3.78 -6.56 6.11
CA LEU A 152 -2.53 -7.13 5.61
C LEU A 152 -1.87 -6.28 4.53
N VAL A 153 -2.64 -5.84 3.52
CA VAL A 153 -2.13 -5.19 2.31
C VAL A 153 -2.10 -3.67 2.46
N PHE A 154 -3.21 -3.05 2.86
CA PHE A 154 -3.28 -1.58 2.94
C PHE A 154 -2.72 -1.05 4.26
N ASN A 155 -3.13 -1.61 5.39
CA ASN A 155 -2.63 -1.17 6.70
C ASN A 155 -1.27 -1.79 7.04
N ARG A 156 -0.82 -2.75 6.26
CA ARG A 156 0.50 -3.42 6.34
C ARG A 156 0.81 -4.01 7.72
N LYS A 157 -0.24 -4.42 8.44
CA LYS A 157 -0.12 -5.06 9.75
C LYS A 157 0.45 -6.47 9.65
N ASN A 158 1.01 -6.94 10.76
CA ASN A 158 1.42 -8.33 10.92
C ASN A 158 0.20 -9.16 11.30
N ILE A 159 -0.50 -9.66 10.29
CA ILE A 159 -1.70 -10.47 10.47
C ILE A 159 -1.63 -11.74 9.64
N ILE A 160 -2.03 -12.86 10.27
CA ILE A 160 -2.07 -14.20 9.68
C ILE A 160 -3.47 -14.76 9.86
N ALA A 161 -3.94 -15.49 8.87
CA ALA A 161 -5.18 -16.25 8.97
C ALA A 161 -4.90 -17.74 8.69
N LEU A 162 -5.39 -18.60 9.55
CA LEU A 162 -5.23 -20.05 9.51
C LEU A 162 -6.59 -20.73 9.52
N ILE A 163 -6.81 -21.66 8.60
CA ILE A 163 -8.04 -22.44 8.49
C ILE A 163 -7.86 -23.77 9.23
N PRO A 164 -8.62 -24.02 10.31
CA PRO A 164 -8.52 -25.29 11.02
C PRO A 164 -9.15 -26.42 10.21
N LYS A 165 -8.40 -27.46 9.95
CA LYS A 165 -8.83 -28.68 9.25
C LYS A 165 -8.62 -29.91 10.13
N VAL A 166 -9.52 -30.86 10.01
CA VAL A 166 -9.37 -32.18 10.64
C VAL A 166 -9.36 -33.23 9.54
N VAL A 167 -8.20 -33.84 9.33
CA VAL A 167 -8.01 -34.89 8.33
C VAL A 167 -7.56 -36.17 9.03
N ASN A 168 -8.34 -37.24 8.91
CA ASN A 168 -8.06 -38.53 9.55
C ASN A 168 -7.84 -38.44 11.08
N GLY A 169 -8.59 -37.59 11.75
CA GLY A 169 -8.49 -37.38 13.20
C GLY A 169 -7.28 -36.53 13.65
N ARG A 170 -6.48 -36.03 12.71
CA ARG A 170 -5.40 -35.11 13.01
C ARG A 170 -5.80 -33.69 12.65
N ILE A 171 -5.36 -32.74 13.47
CA ILE A 171 -5.58 -31.33 13.27
C ILE A 171 -4.45 -30.77 12.41
N SER A 172 -4.81 -29.89 11.47
CA SER A 172 -3.88 -29.04 10.74
C SER A 172 -4.45 -27.63 10.63
N LEU A 173 -3.58 -26.66 10.52
CA LEU A 173 -3.90 -25.26 10.35
C LEU A 173 -3.41 -24.86 8.96
N GLU A 174 -4.33 -24.76 7.99
CA GLU A 174 -3.97 -24.40 6.62
C GLU A 174 -3.87 -22.89 6.49
N VAL A 175 -2.77 -22.41 5.91
CA VAL A 175 -2.55 -20.98 5.69
C VAL A 175 -3.58 -20.43 4.69
N TYR A 176 -4.27 -19.35 5.06
CA TYR A 176 -5.17 -18.65 4.16
C TYR A 176 -4.41 -17.62 3.34
N TYR A 177 -4.61 -17.64 2.04
CA TYR A 177 -4.13 -16.64 1.09
C TYR A 177 -5.30 -15.97 0.40
N PRO A 178 -5.27 -14.65 0.16
CA PRO A 178 -6.29 -13.99 -0.64
C PRO A 178 -6.41 -14.60 -2.04
N ASP A 179 -7.62 -14.59 -2.58
CA ASP A 179 -7.91 -15.14 -3.91
C ASP A 179 -7.29 -14.27 -5.03
N GLU A 180 -6.92 -14.89 -6.15
CA GLU A 180 -6.36 -14.18 -7.31
C GLU A 180 -7.29 -13.09 -7.86
N SER A 181 -8.59 -13.28 -7.75
CA SER A 181 -9.59 -12.31 -8.21
C SER A 181 -9.47 -10.96 -7.49
N TYR A 182 -9.01 -11.00 -6.23
CA TYR A 182 -8.76 -9.79 -5.46
C TYR A 182 -7.66 -8.93 -6.09
N TYR A 183 -6.54 -9.54 -6.48
CA TYR A 183 -5.41 -8.81 -7.07
C TYR A 183 -5.74 -8.23 -8.43
N LYS A 184 -6.49 -8.98 -9.25
CA LYS A 184 -7.01 -8.50 -10.55
C LYS A 184 -7.98 -7.33 -10.36
N TRP A 185 -8.87 -7.44 -9.38
CA TRP A 185 -9.78 -6.35 -9.05
C TRP A 185 -9.01 -5.10 -8.60
N PHE A 186 -7.99 -5.27 -7.77
CA PHE A 186 -7.15 -4.17 -7.28
C PHE A 186 -6.44 -3.45 -8.44
N GLU A 187 -5.80 -4.18 -9.34
CA GLU A 187 -5.15 -3.63 -10.51
C GLU A 187 -6.13 -2.83 -11.38
N ASN A 188 -7.28 -3.42 -11.70
CA ASN A 188 -8.22 -2.82 -12.62
C ASN A 188 -8.99 -1.63 -12.04
N ASN A 189 -9.19 -1.58 -10.74
CA ASN A 189 -10.08 -0.58 -10.13
C ASN A 189 -9.33 0.42 -9.22
N ILE A 190 -8.22 0.05 -8.63
CA ILE A 190 -7.49 0.89 -7.69
C ILE A 190 -6.22 1.48 -8.32
N LEU A 191 -5.54 0.73 -9.18
CA LEU A 191 -4.33 1.17 -9.88
C LEU A 191 -4.60 1.62 -11.32
N SER A 192 -5.81 2.00 -11.65
CA SER A 192 -6.16 2.54 -12.95
C SER A 192 -5.87 4.05 -13.04
N ASP A 193 -5.70 4.57 -14.24
CA ASP A 193 -5.55 6.01 -14.48
C ASP A 193 -6.69 6.84 -13.86
N GLY A 194 -7.92 6.36 -13.99
CA GLY A 194 -9.10 7.02 -13.43
C GLY A 194 -9.12 7.05 -11.90
N SER A 195 -8.30 6.24 -11.24
CA SER A 195 -8.21 6.22 -9.77
C SER A 195 -7.15 7.17 -9.21
N MET A 196 -6.38 7.83 -10.07
CA MET A 196 -5.32 8.73 -9.62
C MET A 196 -5.85 10.15 -9.44
N SER A 197 -5.62 10.70 -8.26
CA SER A 197 -5.82 12.13 -7.98
C SER A 197 -4.49 12.83 -7.88
N VAL A 198 -4.35 13.96 -8.58
CA VAL A 198 -3.12 14.73 -8.60
C VAL A 198 -3.26 16.02 -7.82
N VAL A 199 -2.23 16.33 -7.05
CA VAL A 199 -2.00 17.65 -6.46
C VAL A 199 -0.67 18.16 -6.98
N ALA A 200 -0.67 19.35 -7.55
CA ALA A 200 0.52 20.05 -8.01
C ALA A 200 0.74 21.31 -7.17
N LEU A 201 1.92 21.37 -6.53
CA LEU A 201 2.39 22.55 -5.79
C LEU A 201 3.44 23.25 -6.63
N SER A 202 3.06 24.36 -7.27
CA SER A 202 4.00 25.16 -8.05
C SER A 202 4.52 26.34 -7.25
N PHE A 203 5.82 26.65 -7.40
CA PHE A 203 6.50 27.69 -6.64
C PHE A 203 7.63 28.35 -7.43
N PRO A 204 8.06 29.57 -7.03
CA PRO A 204 9.11 30.30 -7.69
C PRO A 204 10.47 29.55 -7.67
N ILE A 205 11.39 30.08 -8.44
CA ILE A 205 12.78 29.62 -8.48
C ILE A 205 13.39 29.76 -7.09
N VAL A 206 14.05 28.68 -6.63
CA VAL A 206 14.88 28.70 -5.44
C VAL A 206 16.24 29.29 -5.83
N ASP A 207 16.88 30.07 -4.93
CA ASP A 207 18.20 30.64 -5.19
C ASP A 207 19.20 29.60 -5.70
N GLY A 208 19.88 29.93 -6.79
CA GLY A 208 20.81 29.02 -7.47
C GLY A 208 20.18 28.11 -8.55
N TRP A 209 18.88 28.15 -8.72
CA TRP A 209 18.19 27.49 -9.84
C TRP A 209 18.40 28.31 -11.12
N ILE A 210 18.90 27.70 -12.15
CA ILE A 210 19.06 28.36 -13.44
C ILE A 210 17.71 28.37 -14.14
N ASP A 211 17.18 29.56 -14.39
CA ASP A 211 16.06 29.74 -15.28
C ASP A 211 16.46 29.19 -16.64
N SER A 212 15.60 28.36 -17.21
CA SER A 212 15.90 27.68 -18.47
C SER A 212 16.11 28.68 -19.59
N ASP A 213 17.35 29.08 -19.80
CA ASP A 213 17.74 29.49 -21.11
C ASP A 213 17.54 28.29 -22.04
N ILE A 214 16.80 28.46 -23.13
CA ILE A 214 16.46 27.42 -24.12
C ILE A 214 17.69 26.59 -24.58
N ASN A 215 18.85 27.12 -24.36
CA ASN A 215 20.14 26.51 -24.72
C ASN A 215 20.78 25.69 -23.60
N ASN A 216 20.29 25.75 -22.37
CA ASN A 216 20.78 24.99 -21.19
C ASN A 216 19.71 24.08 -20.61
N VAL A 217 18.98 23.39 -21.47
CA VAL A 217 17.97 22.42 -21.08
C VAL A 217 18.57 21.38 -20.12
N GLY A 218 18.15 21.38 -18.89
CA GLY A 218 18.21 20.20 -18.04
C GLY A 218 19.29 20.15 -16.98
N VAL A 219 20.06 21.19 -16.70
CA VAL A 219 21.01 21.15 -15.56
C VAL A 219 20.46 21.93 -14.38
N ILE A 220 19.78 21.22 -13.48
CA ILE A 220 19.43 21.78 -12.18
C ILE A 220 20.68 21.81 -11.30
N PRO A 221 21.03 22.94 -10.67
CA PRO A 221 22.13 22.99 -9.73
C PRO A 221 21.94 21.97 -8.59
N ASP A 222 23.02 21.37 -8.13
CA ASP A 222 22.99 20.33 -7.08
C ASP A 222 22.24 20.77 -5.82
N TYR A 223 22.36 22.05 -5.46
CA TYR A 223 21.61 22.61 -4.33
C TYR A 223 20.09 22.54 -4.54
N SER A 224 19.62 22.98 -5.69
CA SER A 224 18.19 22.99 -6.00
C SER A 224 17.64 21.56 -6.16
N LYS A 225 18.42 20.68 -6.79
CA LYS A 225 18.12 19.25 -6.87
C LYS A 225 17.94 18.65 -5.47
N LYS A 226 18.90 18.91 -4.58
CA LYS A 226 18.85 18.43 -3.20
C LYS A 226 17.62 18.98 -2.46
N ALA A 227 17.29 20.26 -2.62
CA ALA A 227 16.14 20.88 -1.99
C ALA A 227 14.83 20.23 -2.47
N LEU A 228 14.64 20.05 -3.78
CA LEU A 228 13.46 19.43 -4.36
C LEU A 228 13.30 17.99 -3.93
N ASN A 229 14.37 17.20 -3.98
CA ASN A 229 14.34 15.82 -3.53
C ASN A 229 14.04 15.73 -2.02
N THR A 230 14.56 16.63 -1.21
CA THR A 230 14.28 16.67 0.23
C THR A 230 12.80 16.95 0.50
N VAL A 231 12.20 17.93 -0.19
CA VAL A 231 10.78 18.25 -0.02
C VAL A 231 9.88 17.13 -0.52
N SER A 232 10.18 16.57 -1.70
CA SER A 232 9.42 15.44 -2.25
C SER A 232 9.47 14.23 -1.33
N ASN A 233 10.65 13.93 -0.77
CA ASN A 233 10.83 12.85 0.20
C ASN A 233 10.04 13.10 1.50
N ALA A 234 10.09 14.31 2.04
CA ALA A 234 9.36 14.67 3.26
C ALA A 234 7.84 14.51 3.07
N ILE A 235 7.32 14.96 1.93
CA ILE A 235 5.91 14.75 1.57
C ILE A 235 5.59 13.25 1.49
N SER A 236 6.41 12.45 0.79
CA SER A 236 6.20 11.01 0.68
C SER A 236 6.18 10.32 2.05
N HIS A 237 7.09 10.68 2.95
CA HIS A 237 7.09 10.16 4.32
C HIS A 237 5.83 10.57 5.11
N ARG A 238 5.33 11.80 4.90
CA ARG A 238 4.08 12.22 5.51
C ARG A 238 2.90 11.39 5.03
N LEU A 239 2.82 11.13 3.73
CA LEU A 239 1.78 10.29 3.14
C LEU A 239 1.87 8.84 3.62
N GLU A 240 3.08 8.30 3.75
CA GLU A 240 3.32 6.96 4.30
C GLU A 240 2.75 6.81 5.72
N ARG A 241 2.94 7.80 6.58
CA ARG A 241 2.41 7.81 7.95
C ARG A 241 0.89 7.83 8.03
N GLU A 242 0.23 8.38 7.03
CA GLU A 242 -1.23 8.46 6.93
C GLU A 242 -1.82 7.30 6.09
N ASN A 243 -1.01 6.29 5.75
CA ASN A 243 -1.39 5.19 4.87
C ASN A 243 -1.97 5.63 3.51
N ILE A 244 -1.46 6.73 2.97
CA ILE A 244 -1.82 7.19 1.62
C ILE A 244 -0.84 6.62 0.63
N HIS A 245 -1.36 6.04 -0.43
CA HIS A 245 -0.60 5.36 -1.48
C HIS A 245 -0.37 6.33 -2.63
N ALA A 246 0.86 6.78 -2.80
CA ALA A 246 1.15 7.86 -3.74
C ALA A 246 2.56 7.77 -4.36
N ILE A 247 2.72 8.49 -5.48
CA ILE A 247 4.00 8.83 -6.10
C ILE A 247 4.22 10.33 -5.88
N VAL A 248 5.42 10.72 -5.47
CA VAL A 248 5.80 12.12 -5.28
C VAL A 248 7.09 12.40 -6.04
N TYR A 249 7.08 13.41 -6.88
CA TYR A 249 8.23 13.83 -7.66
C TYR A 249 8.20 15.34 -7.93
N ALA A 250 9.34 15.91 -8.27
CA ALA A 250 9.43 17.30 -8.69
C ALA A 250 9.71 17.40 -10.18
N SER A 251 9.18 18.42 -10.83
CA SER A 251 9.49 18.74 -12.21
C SER A 251 9.62 20.24 -12.37
N GLN A 252 10.36 20.65 -13.40
CA GLN A 252 10.40 22.03 -13.79
C GLN A 252 9.34 22.35 -14.84
N LYS A 253 9.03 23.64 -14.97
CA LYS A 253 8.22 24.16 -16.04
C LYS A 253 8.86 23.87 -17.40
N TRP A 254 8.15 23.13 -18.24
CA TRP A 254 8.67 22.72 -19.54
C TRP A 254 7.60 22.71 -20.63
N GLY A 255 7.96 23.19 -21.83
CA GLY A 255 7.10 23.14 -23.01
C GLY A 255 5.70 23.72 -22.83
N GLU A 256 4.70 23.01 -23.31
CA GLU A 256 3.29 23.41 -23.22
C GLU A 256 2.74 23.33 -21.79
N ILE A 257 3.22 22.39 -20.98
CA ILE A 257 2.87 22.26 -19.57
C ILE A 257 3.31 23.51 -18.79
N ALA A 258 4.35 24.17 -19.26
CA ALA A 258 4.81 25.44 -18.73
C ALA A 258 3.72 26.51 -18.59
N ARG A 259 2.71 26.46 -19.41
CA ARG A 259 1.60 27.42 -19.38
C ARG A 259 0.52 27.06 -18.37
N ALA A 260 0.49 25.81 -17.91
CA ALA A 260 -0.51 25.32 -16.98
C ALA A 260 -0.21 25.71 -15.52
N PHE A 261 1.05 26.02 -15.22
CA PHE A 261 1.49 26.35 -13.86
C PHE A 261 2.10 27.75 -13.80
N PRO A 262 1.76 28.54 -12.78
CA PRO A 262 2.21 29.95 -12.69
C PRO A 262 3.70 30.07 -12.37
N PHE A 263 4.29 29.05 -11.73
CA PHE A 263 5.69 29.05 -11.34
C PHE A 263 6.49 27.93 -12.04
N PRO A 264 7.82 28.08 -12.16
CA PRO A 264 8.65 27.13 -12.89
C PRO A 264 8.85 25.78 -12.21
N ASN A 265 8.77 25.73 -10.89
CA ASN A 265 8.96 24.50 -10.12
C ASN A 265 7.63 23.92 -9.70
N THR A 266 7.48 22.64 -9.82
CA THR A 266 6.26 21.97 -9.38
C THR A 266 6.61 20.65 -8.71
N ILE A 267 6.05 20.41 -7.52
CA ILE A 267 6.02 19.10 -6.90
C ILE A 267 4.67 18.49 -7.20
N PHE A 268 4.70 17.33 -7.81
CA PHE A 268 3.52 16.53 -8.11
C PHE A 268 3.34 15.44 -7.05
N ILE A 269 2.13 15.31 -6.56
CA ILE A 269 1.70 14.24 -5.69
C ILE A 269 0.57 13.51 -6.40
N VAL A 270 0.82 12.26 -6.79
CA VAL A 270 -0.12 11.41 -7.51
C VAL A 270 -0.58 10.32 -6.57
N GLY A 271 -1.73 10.51 -5.96
CA GLY A 271 -2.29 9.61 -4.96
C GLY A 271 -3.43 8.77 -5.49
N ILE A 272 -3.54 7.53 -5.01
CA ILE A 272 -4.71 6.71 -5.24
C ILE A 272 -5.91 7.34 -4.55
N ASN A 273 -6.99 7.57 -5.30
CA ASN A 273 -8.27 8.00 -4.76
C ASN A 273 -9.21 6.78 -4.70
N PRO A 274 -9.47 6.25 -3.51
CA PRO A 274 -10.23 5.01 -3.37
C PRO A 274 -11.71 5.16 -3.79
N PHE A 275 -12.19 6.39 -3.90
CA PHE A 275 -13.60 6.66 -4.21
C PHE A 275 -13.85 6.86 -5.72
N SER A 276 -12.82 6.98 -6.53
CA SER A 276 -12.95 7.11 -7.99
C SER A 276 -13.41 5.81 -8.68
N THR A 277 -13.20 4.66 -8.03
CA THR A 277 -13.56 3.33 -8.54
C THR A 277 -15.03 3.22 -8.97
N TYR A 278 -15.93 3.86 -8.23
CA TYR A 278 -17.36 3.80 -8.53
C TYR A 278 -17.70 4.47 -9.85
N ARG A 279 -17.14 5.64 -10.11
CA ARG A 279 -17.45 6.43 -11.32
C ARG A 279 -17.12 5.66 -12.59
N THR A 280 -15.96 5.03 -12.64
CA THR A 280 -15.55 4.20 -13.78
C THR A 280 -16.49 3.04 -14.04
N THR A 281 -17.03 2.42 -12.98
CA THR A 281 -17.86 1.23 -13.06
C THR A 281 -19.30 1.50 -13.49
N VAL A 282 -19.87 2.64 -13.06
CA VAL A 282 -21.27 2.98 -13.32
C VAL A 282 -21.46 3.63 -14.68
N ILE A 283 -20.47 4.42 -15.17
CA ILE A 283 -20.58 5.13 -16.45
C ILE A 283 -20.49 4.16 -17.63
N ASP A 284 -19.68 3.13 -17.54
CA ASP A 284 -19.44 2.22 -18.67
C ASP A 284 -20.35 0.99 -18.67
N ASP A 285 -21.30 0.88 -17.73
CA ASP A 285 -22.16 -0.31 -17.54
C ASP A 285 -21.34 -1.63 -17.44
N VAL A 286 -20.02 -1.50 -17.45
CA VAL A 286 -19.08 -2.59 -17.39
C VAL A 286 -18.74 -2.85 -15.92
N VAL A 287 -19.66 -3.44 -15.20
CA VAL A 287 -19.29 -4.28 -14.08
C VAL A 287 -18.60 -5.51 -14.67
N SER A 288 -17.49 -5.30 -15.33
CA SER A 288 -16.67 -6.42 -15.76
C SER A 288 -16.22 -7.11 -14.50
N GLY A 289 -16.58 -8.36 -14.38
CA GLY A 289 -16.35 -9.24 -13.26
C GLY A 289 -14.90 -9.42 -12.81
N ALA A 290 -14.18 -8.34 -12.69
CA ALA A 290 -12.83 -8.28 -12.16
C ALA A 290 -12.78 -8.71 -10.70
N SER A 291 -13.86 -8.54 -9.94
CA SER A 291 -13.96 -9.11 -8.61
C SER A 291 -14.97 -10.25 -8.61
N GLY A 292 -14.49 -11.48 -8.57
CA GLY A 292 -15.34 -12.67 -8.37
C GLY A 292 -16.17 -12.63 -7.08
N GLU A 293 -15.94 -11.63 -6.22
CA GLU A 293 -16.65 -11.43 -4.95
C GLU A 293 -17.71 -10.32 -4.99
N GLY A 294 -17.94 -9.67 -6.14
CA GLY A 294 -19.04 -8.73 -6.34
C GLY A 294 -18.92 -7.40 -5.58
N ARG A 295 -17.69 -6.91 -5.28
CA ARG A 295 -17.45 -5.63 -4.58
C ARG A 295 -18.12 -4.44 -5.26
N LEU A 296 -18.05 -4.39 -6.57
CA LEU A 296 -18.68 -3.33 -7.35
C LEU A 296 -20.21 -3.36 -7.24
N HIS A 297 -20.78 -4.57 -7.19
CA HIS A 297 -22.20 -4.73 -6.97
C HIS A 297 -22.63 -4.23 -5.58
N GLU A 298 -21.79 -4.39 -4.57
CA GLU A 298 -22.08 -3.85 -3.23
C GLU A 298 -21.98 -2.33 -3.18
N ILE A 299 -20.99 -1.72 -3.86
CA ILE A 299 -20.91 -0.27 -4.00
C ILE A 299 -22.18 0.25 -4.68
N GLN A 300 -22.62 -0.38 -5.75
CA GLN A 300 -23.89 -0.07 -6.42
C GLN A 300 -25.10 -0.24 -5.49
N HIS A 301 -25.10 -1.28 -4.69
CA HIS A 301 -26.17 -1.53 -3.72
C HIS A 301 -26.23 -0.44 -2.64
N ILE A 302 -25.09 0.00 -2.12
CA ILE A 302 -25.01 1.15 -1.20
C ILE A 302 -25.55 2.40 -1.87
N TYR A 303 -25.07 2.72 -3.08
CA TYR A 303 -25.53 3.87 -3.85
C TYR A 303 -27.05 3.87 -4.03
N ASN A 304 -27.65 2.72 -4.34
CA ASN A 304 -29.07 2.58 -4.55
C ASN A 304 -29.91 2.75 -3.25
N GLN A 305 -29.29 2.64 -2.08
CA GLN A 305 -29.95 2.85 -0.80
C GLN A 305 -29.91 4.32 -0.34
N LEU A 306 -29.09 5.14 -0.96
CA LEU A 306 -29.02 6.56 -0.65
C LEU A 306 -30.27 7.29 -1.19
N ALA A 307 -30.75 8.27 -0.43
CA ALA A 307 -31.98 9.00 -0.75
C ALA A 307 -31.69 10.22 -1.62
N GLY A 308 -32.60 10.49 -2.58
CA GLY A 308 -32.75 11.76 -3.29
C GLY A 308 -31.48 12.37 -3.88
N ASP A 309 -31.35 13.67 -3.72
CA ASP A 309 -30.27 14.48 -4.28
C ASP A 309 -28.92 14.17 -3.65
N GLU A 310 -28.87 13.58 -2.45
CA GLU A 310 -27.62 13.17 -1.78
C GLU A 310 -26.89 12.08 -2.57
N ARG A 311 -27.62 11.25 -3.29
CA ARG A 311 -27.08 10.18 -4.12
C ARG A 311 -26.11 10.70 -5.19
N GLU A 312 -26.49 11.80 -5.87
CA GLU A 312 -25.72 12.35 -6.98
C GLU A 312 -24.38 12.94 -6.52
N PHE A 313 -24.34 13.47 -5.28
CA PHE A 313 -23.17 14.15 -4.75
C PHE A 313 -22.28 13.25 -3.86
N TRP A 314 -22.73 12.08 -3.51
CA TRP A 314 -22.02 11.29 -2.51
C TRP A 314 -20.58 10.95 -2.92
N PHE A 315 -20.38 10.32 -4.08
CA PHE A 315 -19.04 9.96 -4.53
C PHE A 315 -18.18 11.17 -4.89
N ASP A 316 -18.77 12.20 -5.50
CA ASP A 316 -18.08 13.45 -5.80
C ASP A 316 -17.56 14.12 -4.52
N SER A 317 -18.33 14.10 -3.46
CA SER A 317 -17.90 14.60 -2.15
C SER A 317 -16.77 13.76 -1.56
N LEU A 318 -16.83 12.43 -1.65
CA LEU A 318 -15.78 11.55 -1.15
C LEU A 318 -14.48 11.69 -1.94
N GLU A 319 -14.55 11.78 -3.27
CA GLU A 319 -13.41 12.07 -4.12
C GLU A 319 -12.77 13.42 -3.78
N ALA A 320 -13.60 14.44 -3.61
CA ALA A 320 -13.16 15.79 -3.24
C ALA A 320 -12.51 15.80 -1.85
N ASN A 321 -13.07 15.06 -0.90
CA ASN A 321 -12.50 14.91 0.45
C ASN A 321 -11.13 14.21 0.43
N ALA A 322 -10.98 13.13 -0.34
CA ALA A 322 -9.70 12.45 -0.50
C ALA A 322 -8.65 13.36 -1.13
N ARG A 323 -9.02 14.12 -2.16
CA ARG A 323 -8.16 15.13 -2.77
C ARG A 323 -7.84 16.27 -1.80
N GLY A 324 -8.81 16.74 -1.04
CA GLY A 324 -8.63 17.76 0.00
C GLY A 324 -7.66 17.31 1.10
N LEU A 325 -7.74 16.05 1.52
CA LEU A 325 -6.78 15.46 2.44
C LEU A 325 -5.36 15.47 1.86
N LEU A 326 -5.22 15.05 0.61
CA LEU A 326 -3.93 15.03 -0.09
C LEU A 326 -3.33 16.44 -0.20
N ILE A 327 -4.15 17.43 -0.56
CA ILE A 327 -3.75 18.85 -0.60
C ILE A 327 -3.26 19.31 0.77
N ARG A 328 -4.02 19.06 1.82
CA ARG A 328 -3.69 19.50 3.17
C ARG A 328 -2.36 18.93 3.65
N LEU A 329 -2.15 17.63 3.49
CA LEU A 329 -0.92 16.96 3.94
C LEU A 329 0.29 17.44 3.13
N ALA A 330 0.15 17.55 1.82
CA ALA A 330 1.20 18.05 0.94
C ALA A 330 1.60 19.49 1.28
N LYS A 331 0.61 20.38 1.49
CA LYS A 331 0.82 21.76 1.88
C LYS A 331 1.56 21.88 3.22
N GLU A 332 1.06 21.20 4.25
CA GLU A 332 1.66 21.24 5.59
C GLU A 332 3.13 20.82 5.56
N GLU A 333 3.46 19.79 4.82
CA GLU A 333 4.82 19.26 4.77
C GLU A 333 5.72 20.12 3.87
N PHE A 334 5.20 20.64 2.77
CA PHE A 334 5.88 21.58 1.91
C PHE A 334 6.31 22.82 2.68
N GLU A 335 5.41 23.46 3.40
CA GLU A 335 5.69 24.66 4.20
C GLU A 335 6.77 24.38 5.27
N LYS A 336 6.68 23.26 5.98
CA LYS A 336 7.69 22.87 6.98
C LYS A 336 9.05 22.62 6.36
N SER A 337 9.11 21.93 5.25
CA SER A 337 10.36 21.54 4.59
C SER A 337 11.13 22.76 4.10
N PHE A 338 10.48 23.77 3.58
CA PHE A 338 11.13 25.02 3.19
C PHE A 338 11.59 25.87 4.36
N LEU A 339 10.87 25.86 5.49
CA LEU A 339 11.33 26.51 6.72
C LEU A 339 12.61 25.86 7.26
N VAL A 340 12.71 24.52 7.22
CA VAL A 340 13.90 23.77 7.64
C VAL A 340 15.06 24.01 6.69
N ALA A 341 14.82 24.18 5.40
CA ALA A 341 15.85 24.50 4.42
C ALA A 341 16.44 25.92 4.53
N GLY A 342 16.00 26.71 5.52
CA GLY A 342 16.57 28.02 5.82
C GLY A 342 15.90 29.18 5.11
N ALA A 343 14.74 28.98 4.48
CA ALA A 343 13.93 30.07 3.96
C ALA A 343 13.45 30.93 5.15
N ARG A 344 13.91 32.18 5.21
CA ARG A 344 13.52 33.12 6.26
C ARG A 344 12.12 33.73 6.04
N VAL A 345 11.56 33.54 4.87
CA VAL A 345 10.26 34.04 4.46
C VAL A 345 9.50 32.86 3.84
N GLY A 346 8.21 32.76 4.09
CA GLY A 346 7.36 31.76 3.43
C GLY A 346 7.50 31.84 1.92
N ILE A 347 7.68 30.70 1.27
CA ILE A 347 7.72 30.62 -0.19
C ILE A 347 6.30 30.80 -0.70
N GLU A 348 6.13 31.71 -1.65
CA GLU A 348 4.91 31.82 -2.42
C GLU A 348 4.70 30.55 -3.22
N TYR A 349 3.51 30.01 -3.22
CA TYR A 349 3.17 28.82 -4.01
C TYR A 349 1.71 28.83 -4.42
N GLU A 350 1.39 28.09 -5.46
CA GLU A 350 0.04 27.87 -5.94
C GLU A 350 -0.25 26.38 -6.00
N ILE A 351 -1.50 26.02 -5.69
CA ILE A 351 -1.97 24.64 -5.71
C ILE A 351 -2.93 24.47 -6.87
N SER A 352 -2.73 23.44 -7.66
CA SER A 352 -3.64 23.00 -8.70
C SER A 352 -3.85 21.49 -8.65
N THR A 353 -4.91 21.03 -9.31
CA THR A 353 -5.29 19.62 -9.37
C THR A 353 -5.45 19.20 -10.83
N PRO A 354 -4.33 19.06 -11.57
CA PRO A 354 -4.38 18.64 -12.95
C PRO A 354 -4.87 17.20 -13.09
N ASP A 355 -5.34 16.86 -14.28
CA ASP A 355 -5.65 15.48 -14.63
C ASP A 355 -4.36 14.66 -14.77
N TRP A 356 -4.38 13.44 -14.24
CA TRP A 356 -3.23 12.54 -14.31
C TRP A 356 -2.82 12.25 -15.75
N ALA A 357 -3.77 11.96 -16.62
CA ALA A 357 -3.49 11.66 -18.03
C ALA A 357 -2.71 12.78 -18.72
N GLY A 358 -2.99 14.04 -18.37
CA GLY A 358 -2.30 15.20 -18.95
C GLY A 358 -0.89 15.48 -18.43
N ILE A 359 -0.47 14.84 -17.33
CA ILE A 359 0.83 15.13 -16.68
C ILE A 359 1.77 13.94 -16.56
N LYS A 360 1.39 12.76 -17.00
CA LYS A 360 2.21 11.53 -16.91
C LYS A 360 3.64 11.72 -17.42
N GLU A 361 3.78 12.42 -18.54
CA GLU A 361 5.08 12.66 -19.18
C GLU A 361 6.01 13.51 -18.30
N THR A 362 5.49 14.37 -17.43
CA THR A 362 6.32 15.20 -16.55
C THR A 362 7.18 14.36 -15.60
N MET A 363 6.72 13.15 -15.26
CA MET A 363 7.49 12.25 -14.42
C MET A 363 8.68 11.65 -15.18
N ILE A 364 8.52 11.33 -16.45
CA ILE A 364 9.60 10.88 -17.33
C ILE A 364 10.67 11.96 -17.41
N GLU A 365 10.27 13.20 -17.62
CA GLU A 365 11.20 14.34 -17.66
C GLU A 365 11.89 14.60 -16.34
N SER A 366 11.17 14.52 -15.24
CA SER A 366 11.73 14.67 -13.89
C SER A 366 12.94 13.77 -13.71
N VAL A 367 12.83 12.52 -14.08
CA VAL A 367 13.90 11.53 -13.91
C VAL A 367 14.97 11.68 -14.99
N PHE A 368 14.60 11.68 -16.26
CA PHE A 368 15.58 11.66 -17.37
C PHE A 368 16.22 13.00 -17.66
N THR A 369 15.44 14.07 -17.67
CA THR A 369 15.94 15.40 -18.04
C THR A 369 16.55 16.11 -16.85
N HIS A 370 15.89 16.01 -15.69
CA HIS A 370 16.30 16.76 -14.50
C HIS A 370 17.09 15.92 -13.50
N ASN A 371 17.15 14.60 -13.71
CA ASN A 371 17.82 13.66 -12.80
C ASN A 371 17.37 13.86 -11.33
N LEU A 372 16.06 14.02 -11.15
CA LEU A 372 15.41 14.11 -9.86
C LEU A 372 14.92 12.73 -9.43
N ASP A 373 14.82 12.54 -8.12
CA ASP A 373 14.35 11.29 -7.55
C ASP A 373 12.83 11.25 -7.50
N THR A 374 12.27 10.05 -7.63
CA THR A 374 10.86 9.77 -7.42
C THR A 374 10.68 9.03 -6.11
N TYR A 375 9.72 9.47 -5.32
CA TYR A 375 9.41 8.90 -4.01
C TYR A 375 8.03 8.26 -4.04
N THR A 376 7.86 7.20 -3.28
CA THR A 376 6.62 6.43 -3.25
C THR A 376 6.19 6.17 -1.82
N SER A 377 4.88 5.98 -1.61
CA SER A 377 4.31 5.64 -0.31
C SER A 377 3.26 4.52 -0.42
N GLY A 378 3.05 3.80 0.68
CA GLY A 378 2.05 2.76 0.81
C GLY A 378 2.28 1.58 -0.13
N VAL A 379 1.22 1.03 -0.69
CA VAL A 379 1.27 -0.11 -1.63
C VAL A 379 2.12 0.21 -2.87
N ILE A 380 2.10 1.45 -3.35
CA ILE A 380 2.94 1.85 -4.50
C ILE A 380 4.42 1.71 -4.15
N ARG A 381 4.81 2.00 -2.90
CA ARG A 381 6.18 1.80 -2.43
C ARG A 381 6.57 0.33 -2.41
N GLU A 382 5.69 -0.56 -2.00
CA GLU A 382 5.97 -2.00 -2.00
C GLU A 382 6.15 -2.52 -3.43
N LEU A 383 5.28 -2.12 -4.35
CA LEU A 383 5.43 -2.43 -5.77
C LEU A 383 6.75 -1.91 -6.33
N TYR A 384 7.08 -0.65 -6.03
CA TYR A 384 8.32 -0.03 -6.46
C TYR A 384 9.56 -0.79 -5.97
N GLN A 385 9.59 -1.17 -4.71
CA GLN A 385 10.70 -1.92 -4.12
C GLN A 385 10.85 -3.30 -4.76
N GLU A 386 9.74 -3.97 -5.05
CA GLU A 386 9.75 -5.29 -5.67
C GLU A 386 10.26 -5.24 -7.11
N TYR A 387 9.81 -4.27 -7.92
CA TYR A 387 10.34 -4.04 -9.25
C TYR A 387 11.82 -3.68 -9.21
N LEU A 388 12.23 -2.83 -8.29
CA LEU A 388 13.62 -2.43 -8.12
C LEU A 388 14.52 -3.62 -7.77
N GLN A 389 14.11 -4.47 -6.85
CA GLN A 389 14.86 -5.69 -6.49
C GLN A 389 15.02 -6.63 -7.68
N LYS A 390 13.97 -6.80 -8.47
CA LYS A 390 14.04 -7.63 -9.66
C LYS A 390 15.01 -7.06 -10.68
N ILE A 391 14.88 -5.77 -10.98
CA ILE A 391 15.78 -5.08 -11.93
C ILE A 391 17.23 -5.20 -11.48
N TYR A 392 17.52 -5.06 -10.20
CA TYR A 392 18.88 -5.27 -9.68
C TYR A 392 19.38 -6.70 -9.90
N LYS A 393 18.56 -7.70 -9.68
CA LYS A 393 18.96 -9.10 -9.92
C LYS A 393 19.26 -9.37 -11.39
N GLU A 394 18.43 -8.86 -12.30
CA GLU A 394 18.62 -9.03 -13.74
C GLU A 394 19.82 -8.24 -14.29
N CYS A 395 20.02 -7.02 -13.79
CA CYS A 395 21.14 -6.18 -14.23
C CYS A 395 22.49 -6.69 -13.79
N LEU A 396 22.58 -7.37 -12.66
CA LEU A 396 23.82 -8.01 -12.23
C LEU A 396 24.25 -9.13 -13.20
N ASP A 397 23.28 -9.73 -13.90
CA ASP A 397 23.57 -10.86 -14.77
C ASP A 397 23.74 -10.51 -16.27
N ASN A 398 23.08 -9.46 -16.80
CA ASN A 398 22.97 -9.31 -18.26
C ASN A 398 22.87 -7.92 -18.90
N ILE A 399 22.95 -6.79 -18.18
CA ILE A 399 22.77 -5.48 -18.83
C ILE A 399 24.10 -4.75 -19.03
N TYR A 400 24.53 -4.66 -20.29
CA TYR A 400 25.48 -3.65 -20.78
C TYR A 400 24.70 -2.34 -20.99
N PHE A 401 24.89 -1.37 -20.12
CA PHE A 401 24.55 0.01 -20.46
C PHE A 401 25.58 0.56 -21.41
N SER A 402 25.12 1.12 -22.53
CA SER A 402 25.99 1.81 -23.46
C SER A 402 26.73 2.97 -22.77
N ASP A 403 28.03 3.08 -22.98
CA ASP A 403 28.85 4.21 -22.54
C ASP A 403 28.35 5.56 -23.07
N ASP A 404 27.37 5.55 -23.97
CA ASP A 404 26.77 6.71 -24.61
C ASP A 404 25.68 7.40 -23.78
N LEU A 405 25.38 6.93 -22.55
CA LEU A 405 24.48 7.59 -21.60
C LEU A 405 25.25 8.31 -20.48
N PRO A 406 26.03 9.34 -20.79
CA PRO A 406 26.99 9.91 -19.84
C PRO A 406 26.38 10.72 -18.69
N LYS A 407 25.07 10.92 -18.66
CA LYS A 407 24.38 11.78 -17.68
C LYS A 407 23.63 11.05 -16.58
N PHE A 408 23.49 9.74 -16.68
CA PHE A 408 22.78 8.94 -15.69
C PHE A 408 23.75 8.06 -14.91
N SER A 409 23.65 8.10 -13.58
CA SER A 409 24.28 7.05 -12.80
C SER A 409 23.54 5.74 -13.08
N TYR A 410 24.26 4.64 -13.07
CA TYR A 410 23.69 3.29 -13.14
C TYR A 410 22.51 3.10 -12.17
N MET A 411 22.61 3.66 -10.96
CA MET A 411 21.54 3.62 -9.96
C MET A 411 20.27 4.37 -10.39
N ALA A 412 20.39 5.52 -11.01
CA ALA A 412 19.23 6.30 -11.48
C ALA A 412 18.42 5.55 -12.54
N SER A 413 19.09 4.81 -13.43
CA SER A 413 18.42 3.99 -14.46
C SER A 413 17.54 2.89 -13.84
N HIS A 414 18.00 2.23 -12.77
CA HIS A 414 17.23 1.19 -12.10
C HIS A 414 15.98 1.74 -11.44
N HIS A 415 16.11 2.86 -10.75
CA HIS A 415 14.99 3.53 -10.13
C HIS A 415 13.94 3.96 -11.17
N TYR A 416 14.40 4.47 -12.30
CA TYR A 416 13.51 4.82 -13.39
C TYR A 416 12.77 3.60 -13.95
N LEU A 417 13.47 2.50 -14.23
CA LEU A 417 12.84 1.29 -14.76
C LEU A 417 11.76 0.75 -13.82
N ALA A 418 12.01 0.79 -12.50
CA ALA A 418 11.01 0.37 -11.52
C ALA A 418 9.74 1.26 -11.55
N ILE A 419 9.91 2.57 -11.66
CA ILE A 419 8.78 3.50 -11.83
C ILE A 419 8.09 3.28 -13.17
N TRP A 420 8.84 3.05 -14.24
CA TRP A 420 8.29 2.78 -15.56
C TRP A 420 7.38 1.54 -15.59
N GLU A 421 7.75 0.47 -14.87
CA GLU A 421 6.89 -0.71 -14.75
C GLU A 421 5.57 -0.39 -14.04
N ILE A 422 5.61 0.42 -12.99
CA ILE A 422 4.38 0.88 -12.31
C ILE A 422 3.52 1.70 -13.28
N LEU A 423 4.12 2.63 -14.03
CA LEU A 423 3.39 3.47 -14.97
C LEU A 423 2.75 2.68 -16.11
N LYS A 424 3.43 1.68 -16.63
CA LYS A 424 2.85 0.77 -17.62
C LYS A 424 1.62 0.07 -17.07
N GLY A 425 1.69 -0.38 -15.83
CA GLY A 425 0.57 -1.01 -15.16
C GLY A 425 -0.61 -0.07 -14.90
N ILE A 426 -0.34 1.23 -14.74
CA ILE A 426 -1.36 2.29 -14.53
C ILE A 426 -1.85 2.87 -15.89
N GLY A 427 -1.60 2.23 -17.00
CA GLY A 427 -2.19 2.61 -18.30
C GLY A 427 -1.27 3.31 -19.30
N LEU A 428 -0.08 3.76 -18.90
CA LEU A 428 0.85 4.42 -19.82
C LEU A 428 1.34 3.49 -20.97
N GLY A 429 1.37 2.19 -20.73
CA GLY A 429 1.83 1.21 -21.71
C GLY A 429 0.84 0.87 -22.81
N GLN A 430 -0.42 1.24 -22.68
CA GLN A 430 -1.45 0.97 -23.69
C GLN A 430 -1.42 2.01 -24.82
N GLU A 431 -0.96 3.22 -24.55
CA GLU A 431 -0.88 4.30 -25.56
C GLU A 431 0.39 4.22 -26.44
N LEU A 432 1.46 3.60 -25.94
CA LEU A 432 2.73 3.48 -26.67
C LEU A 432 2.86 2.22 -27.55
N SER A 433 1.87 1.35 -27.55
CA SER A 433 1.85 0.13 -28.38
C SER A 433 1.11 0.29 -29.70
N VAL A 434 0.72 1.51 -30.09
CA VAL A 434 0.11 1.80 -31.39
C VAL A 434 1.17 2.41 -32.28
N ASP A 435 1.79 1.55 -33.06
CA ASP A 435 2.51 1.58 -34.32
C ASP A 435 3.92 0.97 -34.27
#